data_50aad8991c9770452dfab5ba98b577e2
#
_entry.id   50aad8991c9770452dfab5ba98b577e2
#
_cell.length_a   1.000
_cell.length_b   1.000
_cell.length_c   1.000
_cell.angle_alpha   90.00
_cell.angle_beta   90.00
_cell.angle_gamma   90.00
#
_symmetry.space_group_name_H-M   'P 1'
#
loop_
_entity.id
_entity.type
_entity.pdbx_description
1 polymer ?
#
loop_
_entity_poly.entity_id
_entity_poly.type
_entity_poly.pdbx_seq_one_letter_code
_entity_poly.pdbx_strand_id
1 'polypeptide(L)'
;MEAPLVSKYVYENPISQVWEALTDEAAMREWYFPQLISFKPEVGFDFVFSNDGSAYQKAWQVTRVEEGRVLSHSWRYLGYPGKSEVRFELFVEGDKTKLVLTHTGLESFPSDPHFARSRFENGWAQILGENLKTYLIK
;
A
#
# COMPACT_ATOMS: atom_id res chain seq x y z
N MET A 1 15.01 1.86 -17.33
CA MET A 1 14.44 1.49 -16.03
C MET A 1 14.10 2.74 -15.25
N GLU A 2 12.87 2.83 -14.80
CA GLU A 2 12.45 3.98 -14.00
C GLU A 2 12.96 3.90 -12.58
N ALA A 3 13.21 5.07 -11.97
CA ALA A 3 13.53 5.14 -10.56
C ALA A 3 12.29 4.73 -9.74
N PRO A 4 12.47 4.11 -8.56
CA PRO A 4 11.34 3.80 -7.69
C PRO A 4 10.54 5.06 -7.34
N LEU A 5 9.23 4.90 -7.18
CA LEU A 5 8.40 5.95 -6.61
C LEU A 5 8.59 5.89 -5.10
N VAL A 6 9.04 6.99 -4.49
CA VAL A 6 9.29 7.05 -3.05
C VAL A 6 8.50 8.21 -2.45
N SER A 7 7.77 7.93 -1.38
CA SER A 7 7.02 8.95 -0.63
C SER A 7 7.29 8.76 0.86
N LYS A 8 7.36 9.87 1.59
CA LYS A 8 7.66 9.85 3.03
C LYS A 8 6.61 10.64 3.79
N TYR A 9 6.15 10.09 4.91
CA TYR A 9 5.13 10.72 5.75
C TYR A 9 5.50 10.52 7.21
N VAL A 10 5.17 11.51 8.05
CA VAL A 10 5.35 11.40 9.50
C VAL A 10 3.96 11.49 10.14
N TYR A 11 3.65 10.51 10.97
CA TYR A 11 2.38 10.46 11.72
C TYR A 11 2.67 10.67 13.20
N GLU A 12 1.73 11.35 13.89
CA GLU A 12 1.90 11.67 15.31
C GLU A 12 1.75 10.47 16.23
N ASN A 13 1.40 9.30 15.68
CA ASN A 13 1.13 8.08 16.42
C ASN A 13 2.40 7.25 16.64
N PRO A 14 2.49 6.48 17.74
CA PRO A 14 3.62 5.57 17.93
C PRO A 14 3.60 4.44 16.90
N ILE A 15 4.77 3.83 16.70
CA ILE A 15 5.00 2.86 15.63
C ILE A 15 4.04 1.65 15.72
N SER A 16 3.68 1.23 16.94
CA SER A 16 2.75 0.10 17.11
C SER A 16 1.37 0.39 16.54
N GLN A 17 0.90 1.63 16.66
CA GLN A 17 -0.41 2.01 16.12
C GLN A 17 -0.38 2.11 14.60
N VAL A 18 0.71 2.61 14.03
CA VAL A 18 0.87 2.70 12.58
C VAL A 18 0.98 1.28 11.99
N TRP A 19 1.76 0.42 12.64
CA TRP A 19 1.87 -0.99 12.21
C TRP A 19 0.52 -1.70 12.24
N GLU A 20 -0.26 -1.49 13.30
CA GLU A 20 -1.59 -2.08 13.41
C GLU A 20 -2.48 -1.62 12.24
N ALA A 21 -2.45 -0.32 11.92
CA ALA A 21 -3.21 0.21 10.79
C ALA A 21 -2.81 -0.44 9.47
N LEU A 22 -1.52 -0.72 9.28
CA LEU A 22 -1.01 -1.34 8.05
C LEU A 22 -1.37 -2.82 7.93
N THR A 23 -1.66 -3.50 9.03
CA THR A 23 -1.78 -4.95 9.04
C THR A 23 -3.14 -5.46 9.53
N ASP A 24 -4.00 -4.58 10.03
CA ASP A 24 -5.34 -4.97 10.45
C ASP A 24 -6.32 -4.84 9.28
N GLU A 25 -7.00 -5.93 8.97
CA GLU A 25 -7.92 -6.02 7.83
C GLU A 25 -9.03 -4.95 7.90
N ALA A 26 -9.63 -4.77 9.08
CA ALA A 26 -10.71 -3.79 9.25
C ALA A 26 -10.19 -2.36 9.06
N ALA A 27 -8.99 -2.06 9.59
CA ALA A 27 -8.37 -0.77 9.42
C ALA A 27 -8.05 -0.50 7.94
N MET A 28 -7.50 -1.49 7.26
CA MET A 28 -7.14 -1.36 5.84
C MET A 28 -8.35 -1.05 4.95
N ARG A 29 -9.53 -1.54 5.30
CA ARG A 29 -10.76 -1.19 4.59
C ARG A 29 -11.09 0.29 4.72
N GLU A 30 -10.70 0.92 5.81
CA GLU A 30 -11.01 2.34 6.04
C GLU A 30 -10.03 3.29 5.36
N TRP A 31 -8.72 2.97 5.40
CA TRP A 31 -7.75 3.90 4.84
C TRP A 31 -7.17 3.47 3.50
N TYR A 32 -7.12 2.17 3.24
CA TYR A 32 -6.49 1.64 2.01
C TYR A 32 -7.53 1.41 0.93
N PHE A 33 -8.24 0.29 0.98
CA PHE A 33 -9.28 -0.01 -0.02
C PHE A 33 -10.51 -0.63 0.63
N PRO A 34 -11.70 -0.01 0.46
CA PRO A 34 -12.94 -0.55 1.03
C PRO A 34 -13.36 -1.89 0.41
N GLN A 35 -12.84 -2.24 -0.77
CA GLN A 35 -13.15 -3.51 -1.43
C GLN A 35 -12.44 -4.71 -0.81
N LEU A 36 -11.51 -4.48 0.12
CA LEU A 36 -10.73 -5.56 0.75
C LEU A 36 -11.65 -6.46 1.57
N ILE A 37 -11.61 -7.77 1.29
CA ILE A 37 -12.39 -8.79 2.01
C ILE A 37 -11.51 -9.52 3.02
N SER A 38 -10.30 -9.92 2.61
CA SER A 38 -9.43 -10.72 3.46
C SER A 38 -7.97 -10.31 3.32
N PHE A 39 -7.31 -10.17 4.46
CA PHE A 39 -5.89 -9.86 4.53
C PHE A 39 -5.28 -10.46 5.80
N LYS A 40 -4.05 -10.98 5.69
CA LYS A 40 -3.21 -11.36 6.82
C LYS A 40 -1.78 -10.95 6.53
N PRO A 41 -1.01 -10.47 7.53
CA PRO A 41 0.38 -10.08 7.32
C PRO A 41 1.31 -11.30 7.35
N GLU A 42 1.12 -12.20 6.39
CA GLU A 42 1.90 -13.44 6.26
C GLU A 42 2.41 -13.54 4.83
N VAL A 43 3.70 -13.81 4.68
CA VAL A 43 4.31 -13.96 3.35
C VAL A 43 3.60 -15.06 2.57
N GLY A 44 3.25 -14.74 1.33
CA GLY A 44 2.51 -15.67 0.46
C GLY A 44 1.00 -15.54 0.56
N PHE A 45 0.48 -14.74 1.50
CA PHE A 45 -0.96 -14.55 1.62
C PHE A 45 -1.49 -13.74 0.44
N ASP A 46 -2.52 -14.27 -0.22
CA ASP A 46 -3.20 -13.57 -1.32
C ASP A 46 -4.30 -12.68 -0.75
N PHE A 47 -4.26 -11.38 -1.07
CA PHE A 47 -5.35 -10.47 -0.72
C PHE A 47 -6.62 -10.93 -1.42
N VAL A 48 -7.76 -10.77 -0.76
CA VAL A 48 -9.07 -11.02 -1.39
C VAL A 48 -9.81 -9.69 -1.48
N PHE A 49 -10.22 -9.34 -2.69
CA PHE A 49 -10.99 -8.12 -2.95
C PHE A 49 -12.34 -8.49 -3.56
N SER A 50 -13.38 -7.70 -3.22
CA SER A 50 -14.67 -7.85 -3.89
C SER A 50 -14.56 -7.29 -5.31
N ASN A 51 -15.35 -7.86 -6.23
CA ASN A 51 -15.43 -7.33 -7.59
C ASN A 51 -16.29 -6.06 -7.56
N ASP A 52 -15.68 -4.92 -7.88
CA ASP A 52 -16.35 -3.62 -7.87
C ASP A 52 -16.90 -3.22 -9.24
N GLY A 53 -16.86 -4.14 -10.21
CA GLY A 53 -17.31 -3.87 -11.58
C GLY A 53 -16.28 -3.15 -12.44
N SER A 54 -15.13 -2.80 -11.88
CA SER A 54 -14.05 -2.15 -12.61
C SER A 54 -13.35 -3.13 -13.55
N ALA A 55 -12.78 -2.59 -14.63
CA ALA A 55 -11.90 -3.37 -15.51
C ALA A 55 -10.56 -3.69 -14.85
N TYR A 56 -10.25 -3.07 -13.71
CA TYR A 56 -8.94 -3.16 -13.05
C TYR A 56 -9.08 -3.87 -11.70
N GLN A 57 -9.27 -5.19 -11.76
CA GLN A 57 -9.38 -6.02 -10.55
C GLN A 57 -8.00 -6.34 -9.97
N LYS A 58 -7.83 -6.12 -8.69
CA LYS A 58 -6.54 -6.27 -7.99
C LYS A 58 -6.21 -7.75 -7.72
N ALA A 59 -4.94 -8.10 -7.90
CA ALA A 59 -4.43 -9.45 -7.60
C ALA A 59 -3.08 -9.28 -6.88
N TRP A 60 -3.13 -9.09 -5.56
CA TRP A 60 -1.98 -8.74 -4.73
C TRP A 60 -1.62 -9.87 -3.76
N GLN A 61 -0.33 -9.98 -3.46
CA GLN A 61 0.18 -11.01 -2.55
C GLN A 61 1.23 -10.40 -1.62
N VAL A 62 1.20 -10.79 -0.35
CA VAL A 62 2.21 -10.35 0.62
C VAL A 62 3.55 -11.00 0.27
N THR A 63 4.59 -10.18 0.13
CA THR A 63 5.92 -10.63 -0.27
C THR A 63 6.96 -10.53 0.84
N ARG A 64 6.75 -9.68 1.84
CA ARG A 64 7.70 -9.53 2.96
C ARG A 64 6.99 -8.99 4.20
N VAL A 65 7.32 -9.55 5.36
CA VAL A 65 6.85 -9.05 6.66
C VAL A 65 8.00 -9.07 7.65
N GLU A 66 8.30 -7.89 8.22
CA GLU A 66 9.18 -7.76 9.39
C GLU A 66 8.34 -7.02 10.41
N GLU A 67 7.88 -7.74 11.41
CA GLU A 67 6.88 -7.23 12.34
C GLU A 67 7.27 -5.88 12.96
N GLY A 68 6.35 -4.93 12.86
CA GLY A 68 6.55 -3.58 13.36
C GLY A 68 7.42 -2.70 12.47
N ARG A 69 7.97 -3.19 11.38
CA ARG A 69 8.96 -2.47 10.58
C ARG A 69 8.68 -2.44 9.09
N VAL A 70 8.39 -3.59 8.47
CA VAL A 70 8.29 -3.68 7.01
C VAL A 70 7.09 -4.54 6.60
N LEU A 71 6.30 -4.03 5.69
CA LEU A 71 5.27 -4.79 4.99
C LEU A 71 5.43 -4.53 3.50
N SER A 72 5.60 -5.60 2.72
CA SER A 72 5.63 -5.49 1.26
C SER A 72 4.58 -6.39 0.65
N HIS A 73 4.03 -5.96 -0.48
CA HIS A 73 3.12 -6.79 -1.28
C HIS A 73 3.27 -6.46 -2.76
N SER A 74 2.91 -7.43 -3.60
CA SER A 74 2.88 -7.19 -5.04
C SER A 74 1.64 -6.33 -5.36
N TRP A 75 1.71 -5.63 -6.48
CA TRP A 75 0.61 -4.82 -6.98
C TRP A 75 0.44 -5.12 -8.47
N ARG A 76 -0.62 -5.82 -8.81
CA ARG A 76 -0.91 -6.18 -10.19
C ARG A 76 -2.43 -6.24 -10.39
N TYR A 77 -2.84 -6.33 -11.65
CA TYR A 77 -4.25 -6.39 -12.02
C TYR A 77 -4.52 -7.62 -12.87
N LEU A 78 -5.69 -8.25 -12.64
CA LEU A 78 -6.11 -9.42 -13.40
C LEU A 78 -6.28 -9.04 -14.88
N GLY A 79 -5.73 -9.86 -15.77
CA GLY A 79 -5.87 -9.66 -17.21
C GLY A 79 -4.93 -8.63 -17.81
N TYR A 80 -4.06 -8.01 -17.02
CA TYR A 80 -3.10 -7.03 -17.51
C TYR A 80 -1.68 -7.51 -17.25
N PRO A 81 -0.74 -7.29 -18.21
CA PRO A 81 0.67 -7.61 -17.98
C PRO A 81 1.24 -6.60 -16.98
N GLY A 82 2.38 -6.99 -16.40
CA GLY A 82 3.08 -6.13 -15.46
C GLY A 82 2.85 -6.53 -14.02
N LYS A 83 3.85 -6.24 -13.20
CA LYS A 83 3.83 -6.53 -11.78
C LYS A 83 4.74 -5.53 -11.09
N SER A 84 4.21 -4.85 -10.10
CA SER A 84 4.99 -3.93 -9.27
C SER A 84 5.03 -4.44 -7.85
N GLU A 85 5.86 -3.83 -7.02
CA GLU A 85 5.95 -4.15 -5.61
C GLU A 85 5.88 -2.88 -4.78
N VAL A 86 5.08 -2.95 -3.72
CA VAL A 86 4.90 -1.87 -2.75
C VAL A 86 5.59 -2.28 -1.46
N ARG A 87 6.38 -1.38 -0.88
CA ARG A 87 7.02 -1.61 0.41
C ARG A 87 6.72 -0.44 1.34
N PHE A 88 6.18 -0.77 2.50
CA PHE A 88 5.99 0.18 3.60
C PHE A 88 7.08 -0.09 4.64
N GLU A 89 7.86 0.94 4.98
CA GLU A 89 8.88 0.84 6.02
C GLU A 89 8.59 1.87 7.11
N LEU A 90 8.64 1.44 8.36
CA LEU A 90 8.36 2.30 9.50
C LEU A 90 9.64 2.56 10.30
N PHE A 91 9.81 3.81 10.71
CA PHE A 91 10.94 4.27 11.52
C PHE A 91 10.44 5.09 12.69
N VAL A 92 11.06 4.90 13.84
CA VAL A 92 10.76 5.69 15.04
C VAL A 92 11.33 7.10 14.87
N GLU A 93 10.49 8.11 15.12
CA GLU A 93 10.88 9.54 15.09
C GLU A 93 10.45 10.15 16.43
N GLY A 94 11.22 9.87 17.51
CA GLY A 94 10.81 10.28 18.84
C GLY A 94 9.55 9.49 19.26
N ASP A 95 8.48 10.21 19.56
CA ASP A 95 7.18 9.60 19.87
C ASP A 95 6.27 9.49 18.62
N LYS A 96 6.81 9.83 17.46
CA LYS A 96 6.10 9.79 16.16
C LYS A 96 6.64 8.65 15.32
N THR A 97 6.02 8.42 14.17
CA THR A 97 6.44 7.38 13.23
C THR A 97 6.61 7.96 11.83
N LYS A 98 7.77 7.68 11.22
CA LYS A 98 8.00 8.00 9.82
C LYS A 98 7.72 6.76 8.99
N LEU A 99 6.90 6.91 7.94
CA LEU A 99 6.61 5.87 6.97
C LEU A 99 7.28 6.22 5.66
N VAL A 100 8.04 5.28 5.10
CA VAL A 100 8.62 5.41 3.77
C VAL A 100 7.95 4.41 2.87
N LEU A 101 7.28 4.92 1.83
CA LEU A 101 6.63 4.12 0.78
C LEU A 101 7.60 4.02 -0.39
N THR A 102 7.89 2.80 -0.85
CA THR A 102 8.66 2.56 -2.08
C THR A 102 7.83 1.68 -2.99
N HIS A 103 7.57 2.15 -4.21
CA HIS A 103 6.78 1.42 -5.21
C HIS A 103 7.67 1.23 -6.44
N THR A 104 8.05 -0.01 -6.71
CA THR A 104 8.96 -0.37 -7.82
C THR A 104 8.22 -1.15 -8.89
N GLY A 105 8.78 -1.15 -10.12
CA GLY A 105 8.25 -1.97 -11.21
C GLY A 105 7.09 -1.33 -11.96
N LEU A 106 6.84 -0.04 -11.79
CA LEU A 106 5.76 0.65 -12.49
C LEU A 106 5.92 0.60 -14.01
N GLU A 107 7.16 0.56 -14.50
CA GLU A 107 7.47 0.48 -15.92
C GLU A 107 7.06 -0.85 -16.57
N SER A 108 6.72 -1.86 -15.75
CA SER A 108 6.26 -3.15 -16.26
C SER A 108 4.82 -3.12 -16.75
N PHE A 109 4.05 -2.10 -16.36
CA PHE A 109 2.65 -1.98 -16.77
C PHE A 109 2.53 -1.46 -18.19
N PRO A 110 1.38 -1.73 -18.86
CA PRO A 110 1.14 -1.21 -20.22
C PRO A 110 1.16 0.32 -20.26
N SER A 111 1.42 0.86 -21.45
CA SER A 111 1.39 2.30 -21.69
C SER A 111 -0.08 2.76 -21.82
N ASP A 112 -0.71 2.97 -20.68
CA ASP A 112 -2.15 3.31 -20.55
C ASP A 112 -2.25 4.37 -19.49
N PRO A 113 -3.11 5.40 -19.65
CA PRO A 113 -3.26 6.46 -18.64
C PRO A 113 -3.58 5.93 -17.25
N HIS A 114 -4.29 4.79 -17.13
CA HIS A 114 -4.58 4.18 -15.84
C HIS A 114 -3.31 3.74 -15.10
N PHE A 115 -2.24 3.42 -15.83
CA PHE A 115 -0.97 2.95 -15.26
C PHE A 115 0.11 4.03 -15.27
N ALA A 116 -0.25 5.28 -15.52
CA ALA A 116 0.72 6.38 -15.53
C ALA A 116 1.31 6.60 -14.14
N ARG A 117 2.61 6.87 -14.08
CA ARG A 117 3.32 7.12 -12.81
C ARG A 117 2.65 8.24 -12.00
N SER A 118 2.22 9.31 -12.65
CA SER A 118 1.55 10.43 -11.97
C SER A 118 0.27 10.00 -11.26
N ARG A 119 -0.45 9.03 -11.80
CA ARG A 119 -1.64 8.50 -11.19
C ARG A 119 -1.32 7.76 -9.88
N PHE A 120 -0.21 7.00 -9.86
CA PHE A 120 0.25 6.33 -8.64
C PHE A 120 0.75 7.36 -7.62
N GLU A 121 1.48 8.38 -8.08
CA GLU A 121 1.94 9.45 -7.18
C GLU A 121 0.77 10.14 -6.50
N ASN A 122 -0.25 10.53 -7.27
CA ASN A 122 -1.46 11.16 -6.73
C ASN A 122 -2.24 10.22 -5.84
N GLY A 123 -2.33 8.94 -6.20
CA GLY A 123 -3.00 7.93 -5.41
C GLY A 123 -2.35 7.75 -4.04
N TRP A 124 -1.03 7.66 -3.99
CA TRP A 124 -0.31 7.54 -2.71
C TRP A 124 -0.46 8.78 -1.85
N ALA A 125 -0.43 9.97 -2.46
CA ALA A 125 -0.65 11.22 -1.71
C ALA A 125 -2.03 11.22 -1.05
N GLN A 126 -3.06 10.73 -1.73
CA GLN A 126 -4.41 10.62 -1.16
C GLN A 126 -4.45 9.54 -0.07
N ILE A 127 -3.91 8.35 -0.36
CA ILE A 127 -3.99 7.20 0.55
C ILE A 127 -3.19 7.46 1.83
N LEU A 128 -1.93 7.86 1.71
CA LEU A 128 -1.04 8.02 2.87
C LEU A 128 -1.13 9.41 3.48
N GLY A 129 -1.28 10.45 2.66
CA GLY A 129 -1.31 11.83 3.12
C GLY A 129 -2.66 12.24 3.71
N GLU A 130 -3.75 11.64 3.27
CA GLU A 130 -5.10 11.98 3.71
C GLU A 130 -5.78 10.82 4.44
N ASN A 131 -5.97 9.68 3.75
CA ASN A 131 -6.78 8.59 4.30
C ASN A 131 -6.17 7.97 5.56
N LEU A 132 -4.90 7.58 5.51
CA LEU A 132 -4.23 6.95 6.65
C LEU A 132 -4.08 7.96 7.79
N LYS A 133 -3.69 9.19 7.46
CA LYS A 133 -3.55 10.25 8.46
C LYS A 133 -4.88 10.46 9.21
N THR A 134 -5.98 10.56 8.50
CA THR A 134 -7.31 10.75 9.08
C THR A 134 -7.70 9.55 9.96
N TYR A 135 -7.42 8.35 9.50
CA TYR A 135 -7.69 7.13 10.26
C TYR A 135 -6.94 7.14 11.59
N LEU A 136 -5.67 7.52 11.56
CA LEU A 136 -4.79 7.46 12.74
C LEU A 136 -5.13 8.49 13.81
N ILE A 137 -5.78 9.59 13.45
CA ILE A 137 -6.13 10.63 14.42
C ILE A 137 -7.54 10.49 15.02
N LYS A 138 -8.25 9.43 14.67
CA LYS A 138 -9.58 9.17 15.24
C LYS A 138 -9.52 8.82 16.71
#